data_017f64bc2f5c9255309bd386e5d9c5a3
#
_entry.id   017f64bc2f5c9255309bd386e5d9c5a3
#
_cell.length_a   1.000
_cell.length_b   1.000
_cell.length_c   1.000
_cell.angle_alpha   90.00
_cell.angle_beta   90.00
_cell.angle_gamma   90.00
#
_symmetry.space_group_name_H-M   'P 1'
#
loop_
_entity.id
_entity.type
_entity.pdbx_description
1 polymer ?
#
loop_
_entity_poly.entity_id
_entity_poly.type
_entity_poly.pdbx_seq_one_letter_code
_entity_poly.pdbx_strand_id
1 'polypeptide(L)'
;KERRFPAWRWYEYTVPASQNKYIIFFYVESRAFIDKPEIGNYCVVFDNKNNRFVIKWGACGYNHTKDGPLMLLRQIQVYTSHFFDRYKERCLKDLSLNANDVVCRYLSRNKEVMPIEMNNEINRHLDQYGAGAKYGFRVRDGFCFALLD
;
A
#
# COMPACT_ATOMS: atom_id res chain seq x y z
N LYS A 1 -17.07 14.06 -22.83
CA LYS A 1 -16.54 14.30 -21.48
C LYS A 1 -15.03 14.06 -21.50
N GLU A 2 -14.25 15.12 -21.35
CA GLU A 2 -12.78 14.98 -21.30
C GLU A 2 -12.38 14.08 -20.14
N ARG A 3 -11.58 13.06 -20.42
CA ARG A 3 -11.01 12.21 -19.38
C ARG A 3 -9.99 13.03 -18.60
N ARG A 4 -10.21 13.16 -17.31
CA ARG A 4 -9.26 13.81 -16.41
C ARG A 4 -8.16 12.81 -16.02
N PHE A 5 -6.93 13.25 -16.07
CA PHE A 5 -5.77 12.48 -15.61
C PHE A 5 -5.20 13.09 -14.32
N PRO A 6 -4.58 12.28 -13.45
CA PRO A 6 -4.43 10.82 -13.54
C PRO A 6 -5.79 10.09 -13.42
N ALA A 7 -5.89 8.90 -14.01
CA ALA A 7 -7.10 8.11 -14.04
C ALA A 7 -6.87 6.70 -13.52
N TRP A 8 -7.86 6.18 -12.79
CA TRP A 8 -7.86 4.83 -12.26
C TRP A 8 -9.11 4.09 -12.68
N ARG A 9 -8.99 2.78 -12.87
CA ARG A 9 -10.09 1.85 -13.02
C ARG A 9 -9.75 0.56 -12.32
N TRP A 10 -10.69 0.01 -11.56
CA TRP A 10 -10.47 -1.23 -10.83
C TRP A 10 -11.63 -2.20 -11.02
N TYR A 11 -11.33 -3.49 -10.85
CA TYR A 11 -12.26 -4.59 -10.94
C TYR A 11 -12.10 -5.48 -9.72
N GLU A 12 -13.21 -5.96 -9.20
CA GLU A 12 -13.27 -6.79 -8.01
C GLU A 12 -13.78 -8.19 -8.35
N TYR A 13 -13.11 -9.18 -7.79
CA TYR A 13 -13.58 -10.56 -7.77
C TYR A 13 -13.67 -11.04 -6.32
N THR A 14 -14.85 -11.51 -5.90
CA THR A 14 -15.06 -12.08 -4.56
C THR A 14 -15.01 -13.59 -4.62
N VAL A 15 -14.16 -14.21 -3.80
CA VAL A 15 -14.08 -15.66 -3.67
C VAL A 15 -15.28 -16.16 -2.87
N PRO A 16 -16.17 -17.00 -3.43
CA PRO A 16 -17.41 -17.40 -2.75
C PRO A 16 -17.18 -18.08 -1.39
N ALA A 17 -16.16 -18.92 -1.28
CA ALA A 17 -15.90 -19.70 -0.07
C ALA A 17 -15.35 -18.85 1.09
N SER A 18 -14.43 -17.94 0.82
CA SER A 18 -13.73 -17.16 1.85
C SER A 18 -14.24 -15.72 1.99
N GLN A 19 -15.03 -15.26 1.02
CA GLN A 19 -15.45 -13.85 0.92
C GLN A 19 -14.27 -12.86 0.76
N ASN A 20 -13.06 -13.35 0.55
CA ASN A 20 -11.92 -12.52 0.21
C ASN A 20 -12.12 -11.87 -1.15
N LYS A 21 -11.68 -10.65 -1.27
CA LYS A 21 -11.85 -9.86 -2.49
C LYS A 21 -10.49 -9.60 -3.13
N TYR A 22 -10.37 -9.96 -4.40
CA TYR A 22 -9.17 -9.65 -5.20
C TYR A 22 -9.48 -8.47 -6.10
N ILE A 23 -8.63 -7.45 -6.04
CA ILE A 23 -8.78 -6.25 -6.83
C ILE A 23 -7.60 -6.14 -7.79
N ILE A 24 -7.92 -5.92 -9.06
CA ILE A 24 -6.97 -5.53 -10.09
C ILE A 24 -7.31 -4.12 -10.51
N PHE A 25 -6.31 -3.24 -10.53
CA PHE A 25 -6.52 -1.87 -10.96
C PHE A 25 -5.55 -1.44 -12.05
N PHE A 26 -6.00 -0.50 -12.84
CA PHE A 26 -5.27 0.14 -13.92
C PHE A 26 -5.09 1.61 -13.58
N TYR A 27 -3.89 2.10 -13.79
CA TYR A 27 -3.52 3.49 -13.55
C TYR A 27 -2.91 4.10 -14.81
N VAL A 28 -3.37 5.29 -15.16
CA VAL A 28 -2.84 6.07 -16.28
C VAL A 28 -2.53 7.47 -15.79
N GLU A 29 -1.26 7.85 -15.79
CA GLU A 29 -0.81 9.13 -15.27
C GLU A 29 -1.23 10.30 -16.17
N SER A 30 -1.12 10.12 -17.49
CA SER A 30 -1.47 11.12 -18.48
C SER A 30 -2.01 10.49 -19.76
N ARG A 31 -2.56 11.32 -20.63
CA ARG A 31 -3.09 10.87 -21.94
C ARG A 31 -2.04 10.16 -22.80
N ALA A 32 -0.78 10.53 -22.66
CA ALA A 32 0.33 9.90 -23.41
C ALA A 32 0.52 8.42 -23.09
N PHE A 33 0.07 7.96 -21.92
CA PHE A 33 0.21 6.58 -21.46
C PHE A 33 -1.07 5.76 -21.52
N ILE A 34 -2.11 6.25 -22.22
CA ILE A 34 -3.42 5.59 -22.24
C ILE A 34 -3.38 4.17 -22.80
N ASP A 35 -2.47 3.90 -23.73
CA ASP A 35 -2.29 2.60 -24.35
C ASP A 35 -1.33 1.67 -23.57
N LYS A 36 -0.73 2.19 -22.53
CA LYS A 36 0.22 1.46 -21.64
C LYS A 36 -0.10 1.73 -20.17
N PRO A 37 -1.27 1.34 -19.66
CA PRO A 37 -1.61 1.54 -18.28
C PRO A 37 -0.70 0.72 -17.36
N GLU A 38 -0.38 1.27 -16.22
CA GLU A 38 0.21 0.48 -15.14
C GLU A 38 -0.85 -0.39 -14.49
N ILE A 39 -0.48 -1.61 -14.11
CA ILE A 39 -1.37 -2.59 -13.50
C ILE A 39 -0.90 -2.86 -12.08
N GLY A 40 -1.82 -2.77 -11.13
CA GLY A 40 -1.60 -3.15 -9.75
C GLY A 40 -2.68 -4.12 -9.27
N ASN A 41 -2.40 -4.78 -8.15
CA ASN A 41 -3.36 -5.67 -7.52
C ASN A 41 -3.19 -5.68 -6.00
N TYR A 42 -4.24 -6.06 -5.31
CA TYR A 42 -4.23 -6.32 -3.87
C TYR A 42 -5.41 -7.23 -3.49
N CYS A 43 -5.37 -7.74 -2.27
CA CYS A 43 -6.45 -8.55 -1.71
C CYS A 43 -7.06 -7.85 -0.51
N VAL A 44 -8.36 -7.93 -0.35
CA VAL A 44 -9.07 -7.48 0.85
C VAL A 44 -9.57 -8.71 1.59
N VAL A 45 -9.21 -8.79 2.86
CA VAL A 45 -9.64 -9.85 3.77
C VAL A 45 -10.30 -9.26 5.01
N PHE A 46 -11.10 -10.07 5.68
CA PHE A 46 -11.77 -9.71 6.92
C PHE A 46 -11.40 -10.70 8.02
N ASP A 47 -11.14 -10.20 9.22
CA ASP A 47 -10.94 -11.06 10.38
C ASP A 47 -12.28 -11.51 10.99
N ASN A 48 -12.20 -12.32 12.05
CA ASN A 48 -13.38 -12.84 12.74
C ASN A 48 -14.25 -11.75 13.40
N LYS A 49 -13.69 -10.54 13.58
CA LYS A 49 -14.39 -9.38 14.11
C LYS A 49 -14.89 -8.43 13.00
N ASN A 50 -14.81 -8.88 11.75
CA ASN A 50 -15.16 -8.12 10.56
C ASN A 50 -14.30 -6.85 10.34
N ASN A 51 -13.08 -6.83 10.86
CA ASN A 51 -12.12 -5.79 10.52
C ASN A 51 -11.56 -6.05 9.11
N ARG A 52 -11.49 -4.99 8.32
CA ARG A 52 -11.02 -5.03 6.95
C ARG A 52 -9.51 -4.78 6.89
N PHE A 53 -8.80 -5.67 6.19
CA PHE A 53 -7.37 -5.53 5.91
C PHE A 53 -7.13 -5.55 4.40
N VAL A 54 -6.16 -4.77 3.97
CA VAL A 54 -5.64 -4.81 2.60
C VAL A 54 -4.30 -5.53 2.64
N ILE A 55 -4.18 -6.57 1.83
CA ILE A 55 -2.95 -7.36 1.72
C ILE A 55 -2.31 -7.08 0.36
N LYS A 56 -1.07 -6.67 0.40
CA LYS A 56 -0.21 -6.48 -0.76
C LYS A 56 0.99 -7.39 -0.65
N TRP A 57 1.21 -8.22 -1.65
CA TRP A 57 2.44 -9.01 -1.75
C TRP A 57 3.38 -8.39 -2.77
N GLY A 58 4.64 -8.58 -2.54
CA GLY A 58 5.70 -8.05 -3.38
C GLY A 58 7.00 -8.81 -3.20
N ALA A 59 7.99 -8.42 -3.94
CA ALA A 59 9.35 -8.88 -3.77
C ALA A 59 10.29 -7.68 -3.83
N CYS A 60 11.30 -7.66 -2.99
CA CYS A 60 12.38 -6.70 -3.08
C CYS A 60 13.70 -7.43 -3.30
N GLY A 61 14.55 -6.85 -4.14
CA GLY A 61 15.90 -7.31 -4.32
C GLY A 61 16.84 -6.64 -3.31
N TYR A 62 17.75 -7.37 -2.75
CA TYR A 62 18.80 -6.83 -1.89
C TYR A 62 20.11 -7.61 -2.07
N ASN A 63 21.22 -6.95 -1.79
CA ASN A 63 22.53 -7.56 -1.78
C ASN A 63 23.07 -7.56 -0.34
N HIS A 64 23.52 -8.71 0.13
CA HIS A 64 24.17 -8.82 1.43
C HIS A 64 25.52 -8.09 1.47
N THR A 65 26.21 -8.10 0.35
CA THR A 65 27.49 -7.41 0.15
C THR A 65 27.43 -6.60 -1.14
N LYS A 66 28.26 -5.58 -1.25
CA LYS A 66 28.29 -4.66 -2.40
C LYS A 66 28.45 -5.39 -3.75
N ASP A 67 29.20 -6.48 -3.76
CA ASP A 67 29.49 -7.29 -4.95
C ASP A 67 28.86 -8.69 -4.91
N GLY A 68 27.93 -8.92 -3.98
CA GLY A 68 27.25 -10.19 -3.78
C GLY A 68 26.09 -10.41 -4.75
N PRO A 69 25.56 -11.63 -4.81
CA PRO A 69 24.42 -11.94 -5.65
C PRO A 69 23.16 -11.20 -5.16
N LEU A 70 22.31 -10.85 -6.12
CA LEU A 70 20.99 -10.30 -5.81
C LEU A 70 20.12 -11.38 -5.18
N MET A 71 19.66 -11.11 -3.96
CA MET A 71 18.72 -11.95 -3.24
C MET A 71 17.31 -11.38 -3.36
N LEU A 72 16.32 -12.24 -3.52
CA LEU A 72 14.91 -11.84 -3.56
C LEU A 72 14.24 -12.16 -2.23
N LEU A 73 13.73 -11.13 -1.58
CA LEU A 73 12.88 -11.26 -0.41
C LEU A 73 11.42 -11.05 -0.81
N ARG A 74 10.61 -12.09 -0.63
CA ARG A 74 9.16 -11.99 -0.79
C ARG A 74 8.56 -11.43 0.49
N GLN A 75 7.70 -10.44 0.34
CA GLN A 75 7.06 -9.75 1.47
C GLN A 75 5.55 -9.77 1.32
N ILE A 76 4.89 -9.86 2.47
CA ILE A 76 3.47 -9.59 2.59
C ILE A 76 3.32 -8.34 3.44
N GLN A 77 2.66 -7.35 2.89
CA GLN A 77 2.33 -6.11 3.58
C GLN A 77 0.86 -6.13 3.93
N VAL A 78 0.55 -5.93 5.20
CA VAL A 78 -0.82 -5.90 5.71
C VAL A 78 -1.13 -4.49 6.18
N TYR A 79 -2.14 -3.88 5.56
CA TYR A 79 -2.60 -2.54 5.88
C TYR A 79 -3.94 -2.62 6.60
N THR A 80 -4.08 -1.83 7.65
CA THR A 80 -5.36 -1.66 8.35
C THR A 80 -6.25 -0.65 7.62
N SER A 81 -7.56 -0.70 7.86
CA SER A 81 -8.48 0.33 7.37
C SER A 81 -8.09 1.72 7.84
N HIS A 82 -7.65 1.84 9.10
CA HIS A 82 -7.24 3.09 9.70
C HIS A 82 -6.09 3.77 8.94
N PHE A 83 -5.15 3.00 8.38
CA PHE A 83 -4.08 3.53 7.54
C PHE A 83 -4.64 4.31 6.35
N PHE A 84 -5.59 3.71 5.62
CA PHE A 84 -6.19 4.35 4.46
C PHE A 84 -7.13 5.49 4.80
N ASP A 85 -7.84 5.41 5.92
CA ASP A 85 -8.66 6.53 6.41
C ASP A 85 -7.78 7.77 6.68
N ARG A 86 -6.63 7.58 7.32
CA ARG A 86 -5.66 8.66 7.55
C ARG A 86 -5.06 9.19 6.24
N TYR A 87 -4.76 8.32 5.31
CA TYR A 87 -4.26 8.73 3.99
C TYR A 87 -5.31 9.56 3.23
N LYS A 88 -6.55 9.13 3.23
CA LYS A 88 -7.67 9.86 2.63
C LYS A 88 -7.83 11.25 3.24
N GLU A 89 -7.85 11.35 4.56
CA GLU A 89 -8.01 12.61 5.29
C GLU A 89 -6.85 13.58 5.05
N ARG A 90 -5.62 13.10 5.13
CA ARG A 90 -4.42 13.95 5.16
C ARG A 90 -3.88 14.27 3.78
N CYS A 91 -3.92 13.32 2.86
CA CYS A 91 -3.27 13.43 1.56
C CYS A 91 -4.25 13.66 0.41
N LEU A 92 -5.31 12.87 0.33
CA LEU A 92 -6.26 12.97 -0.78
C LEU A 92 -7.28 14.08 -0.59
N LYS A 93 -7.72 14.30 0.64
CA LYS A 93 -8.69 15.35 1.03
C LYS A 93 -9.97 15.34 0.19
N ASP A 94 -10.39 14.17 -0.24
CA ASP A 94 -11.59 13.94 -1.04
C ASP A 94 -12.44 12.86 -0.37
N LEU A 95 -13.48 13.27 0.34
CA LEU A 95 -14.36 12.38 1.11
C LEU A 95 -15.31 11.56 0.22
N SER A 96 -15.43 11.90 -1.07
CA SER A 96 -16.28 11.17 -2.02
C SER A 96 -15.68 9.84 -2.48
N LEU A 97 -14.39 9.63 -2.25
CA LEU A 97 -13.67 8.41 -2.65
C LEU A 97 -14.09 7.22 -1.79
N ASN A 98 -14.40 6.10 -2.44
CA ASN A 98 -14.64 4.85 -1.73
C ASN A 98 -13.33 4.18 -1.31
N ALA A 99 -13.42 3.11 -0.52
CA ALA A 99 -12.25 2.43 0.02
C ALA A 99 -11.29 1.91 -1.06
N ASN A 100 -11.81 1.36 -2.16
CA ASN A 100 -10.97 0.85 -3.24
C ASN A 100 -10.30 1.98 -4.04
N ASP A 101 -10.97 3.11 -4.24
CA ASP A 101 -10.37 4.29 -4.86
C ASP A 101 -9.15 4.77 -4.06
N VAL A 102 -9.27 4.82 -2.74
CA VAL A 102 -8.18 5.25 -1.84
C VAL A 102 -6.99 4.31 -1.93
N VAL A 103 -7.22 3.00 -1.87
CA VAL A 103 -6.14 2.00 -1.97
C VAL A 103 -5.44 2.06 -3.32
N CYS A 104 -6.19 2.13 -4.42
CA CYS A 104 -5.62 2.24 -5.76
C CYS A 104 -4.74 3.48 -5.91
N ARG A 105 -5.18 4.62 -5.39
CA ARG A 105 -4.41 5.87 -5.42
C ARG A 105 -3.15 5.78 -4.56
N TYR A 106 -3.25 5.23 -3.36
CA TYR A 106 -2.08 5.03 -2.51
C TYR A 106 -1.03 4.15 -3.19
N LEU A 107 -1.41 2.98 -3.68
CA LEU A 107 -0.48 2.02 -4.27
C LEU A 107 0.16 2.52 -5.57
N SER A 108 -0.58 3.26 -6.39
CA SER A 108 -0.04 3.83 -7.64
C SER A 108 0.88 5.03 -7.41
N ARG A 109 0.65 5.81 -6.35
CA ARG A 109 1.46 7.01 -6.04
C ARG A 109 2.70 6.72 -5.23
N ASN A 110 2.66 5.71 -4.37
CA ASN A 110 3.70 5.42 -3.38
C ASN A 110 4.45 4.12 -3.70
N LYS A 111 4.92 4.00 -4.93
CA LYS A 111 5.65 2.81 -5.43
C LYS A 111 7.07 2.72 -4.90
N GLU A 112 7.72 3.86 -4.71
CA GLU A 112 9.08 3.94 -4.19
C GLU A 112 9.04 4.04 -2.67
N VAL A 113 9.75 3.14 -2.01
CA VAL A 113 9.80 3.03 -0.56
C VAL A 113 11.27 3.09 -0.13
N MET A 114 11.59 4.05 0.72
CA MET A 114 12.95 4.22 1.27
C MET A 114 12.93 3.99 2.78
N PRO A 115 13.80 3.12 3.32
CA PRO A 115 13.95 2.98 4.77
C PRO A 115 14.41 4.28 5.40
N ILE A 116 13.93 4.55 6.60
CA ILE A 116 14.43 5.65 7.45
C ILE A 116 15.08 5.10 8.70
N GLU A 117 16.07 5.84 9.23
CA GLU A 117 16.65 5.52 10.52
C GLU A 117 15.64 5.78 11.64
N MET A 118 15.50 4.78 12.51
CA MET A 118 14.69 4.87 13.72
C MET A 118 15.51 5.45 14.84
N ASN A 119 14.93 6.34 15.63
CA ASN A 119 15.56 6.92 16.82
C ASN A 119 14.69 6.64 18.07
N ASN A 120 15.24 6.97 19.25
CA ASN A 120 14.56 6.72 20.51
C ASN A 120 13.22 7.48 20.65
N GLU A 121 13.12 8.66 20.07
CA GLU A 121 11.91 9.45 20.09
C GLU A 121 10.81 8.81 19.25
N ILE A 122 11.12 8.39 18.03
CA ILE A 122 10.21 7.68 17.14
C ILE A 122 9.79 6.35 17.79
N ASN A 123 10.73 5.58 18.31
CA ASN A 123 10.44 4.32 18.97
C ASN A 123 9.53 4.51 20.17
N ARG A 124 9.76 5.51 20.99
CA ARG A 124 8.93 5.85 22.15
C ARG A 124 7.51 6.21 21.75
N HIS A 125 7.36 6.96 20.65
CA HIS A 125 6.05 7.30 20.10
C HIS A 125 5.31 6.06 19.57
N LEU A 126 6.03 5.11 18.97
CA LEU A 126 5.46 3.89 18.42
C LEU A 126 5.19 2.80 19.46
N ASP A 127 5.79 2.85 20.63
CA ASP A 127 5.61 1.85 21.71
C ASP A 127 4.14 1.71 22.15
N GLN A 128 3.34 2.75 21.99
CA GLN A 128 1.90 2.69 22.23
C GLN A 128 1.13 1.74 21.30
N TYR A 129 1.71 1.35 20.17
CA TYR A 129 1.07 0.48 19.16
C TYR A 129 1.44 -1.00 19.31
N GLY A 130 2.17 -1.37 20.36
CA GLY A 130 2.47 -2.76 20.68
C GLY A 130 3.95 -3.11 20.62
N ALA A 131 4.24 -4.38 20.98
CA ALA A 131 5.58 -4.96 20.92
C ALA A 131 5.88 -5.47 19.50
N GLY A 132 7.16 -5.52 19.15
CA GLY A 132 7.66 -6.03 17.88
C GLY A 132 8.73 -5.12 17.28
N ALA A 133 9.41 -5.60 16.25
CA ALA A 133 10.36 -4.80 15.51
C ALA A 133 9.60 -3.71 14.74
N LYS A 134 10.08 -2.48 14.82
CA LYS A 134 9.45 -1.31 14.24
C LYS A 134 10.32 -0.77 13.12
N TYR A 135 9.68 -0.47 11.99
CA TYR A 135 10.34 0.08 10.80
C TYR A 135 9.65 1.36 10.37
N GLY A 136 10.46 2.30 9.91
CA GLY A 136 9.97 3.50 9.25
C GLY A 136 10.34 3.49 7.78
N PHE A 137 9.44 3.99 6.96
CA PHE A 137 9.63 4.12 5.52
C PHE A 137 9.18 5.49 5.05
N ARG A 138 9.96 6.08 4.18
CA ARG A 138 9.56 7.24 3.43
C ARG A 138 8.94 6.81 2.12
N VAL A 139 7.76 7.32 1.82
CA VAL A 139 7.06 7.18 0.56
C VAL A 139 6.80 8.57 -0.03
N ARG A 140 6.32 8.64 -1.26
CA ARG A 140 6.03 9.92 -1.93
C ARG A 140 5.16 10.85 -1.09
N ASP A 141 4.11 10.33 -0.50
CA ASP A 141 3.10 11.13 0.21
C ASP A 141 3.35 11.24 1.73
N GLY A 142 4.48 10.76 2.24
CA GLY A 142 4.83 10.90 3.65
C GLY A 142 5.66 9.77 4.24
N PHE A 143 5.44 9.50 5.51
CA PHE A 143 6.13 8.47 6.27
C PHE A 143 5.14 7.41 6.72
N CYS A 144 5.56 6.15 6.61
CA CYS A 144 4.81 5.00 7.09
C CYS A 144 5.62 4.27 8.15
N PHE A 145 4.95 3.73 9.14
CA PHE A 145 5.56 2.90 10.18
C PHE A 145 4.91 1.53 10.17
N ALA A 146 5.73 0.51 10.27
CA ALA A 146 5.30 -0.87 10.26
C ALA A 146 5.83 -1.63 11.47
N LEU A 147 5.07 -2.63 11.90
CA LEU A 147 5.52 -3.66 12.81
C LEU A 147 5.86 -4.90 12.00
N LEU A 148 6.95 -5.57 12.39
CA LEU A 148 7.29 -6.88 11.85
C LEU A 148 6.79 -7.96 12.82
N ASP A 149 5.98 -8.85 12.30
CA ASP A 149 5.58 -10.07 13.00
C ASP A 149 6.60 -11.19 12.76
#